data_0992d6c49d3235c9028832a19ce2ac70
#
_entry.id   0992d6c49d3235c9028832a19ce2ac70
#
_cell.length_a   1.000
_cell.length_b   1.000
_cell.length_c   1.000
_cell.angle_alpha   90.00
_cell.angle_beta   90.00
_cell.angle_gamma   90.00
#
_symmetry.space_group_name_H-M   'P 1'
#
loop_
_entity.id
_entity.type
_entity.pdbx_description
1 polymer ?
#
loop_
_entity_poly.entity_id
_entity_poly.type
_entity_poly.pdbx_seq_one_letter_code
_entity_poly.pdbx_strand_id
1 'polypeptide(L)'
;MPTRSLPDGQFQPGNVYRRTDLHQVWGGQRQGGISTPSEATYALLFTGESGNQYGYQDEWLDRETYGYCGEGQEGDQELVRGNWAIADRSPDIHLFKSVKDGFVEYVHQMFYADHFYRRGVDKLGRERELVIFRLRKYRAEHQQEALAAKRRGLGQT
;
A
#
# COMPACT_ATOMS: atom_id res chain seq x y z
N MET A 1 8.19 -23.00 -7.46
CA MET A 1 9.14 -21.91 -7.17
C MET A 1 8.91 -21.40 -5.76
N PRO A 2 9.97 -21.30 -4.95
CA PRO A 2 9.80 -20.71 -3.62
C PRO A 2 9.41 -19.23 -3.75
N THR A 3 8.44 -18.82 -2.96
CA THR A 3 7.99 -17.44 -2.91
C THR A 3 8.74 -16.72 -1.79
N ARG A 4 9.28 -15.55 -2.09
CA ARG A 4 10.00 -14.74 -1.10
C ARG A 4 9.04 -14.26 -0.04
N SER A 5 9.48 -14.30 1.20
CA SER A 5 8.69 -13.80 2.34
C SER A 5 9.58 -12.96 3.26
N LEU A 6 8.93 -12.13 4.07
CA LEU A 6 9.64 -11.34 5.08
C LEU A 6 9.69 -12.11 6.39
N PRO A 7 10.84 -12.14 7.08
CA PRO A 7 10.88 -12.67 8.44
C PRO A 7 9.95 -11.87 9.36
N ASP A 8 9.38 -12.55 10.33
CA ASP A 8 8.55 -11.88 11.33
C ASP A 8 9.36 -10.80 12.05
N GLY A 9 8.77 -9.63 12.20
CA GLY A 9 9.43 -8.51 12.88
C GLY A 9 10.57 -7.88 12.10
N GLN A 10 10.66 -8.13 10.79
CA GLN A 10 11.72 -7.56 9.96
C GLN A 10 11.74 -6.04 10.03
N PHE A 11 10.58 -5.41 10.04
CA PHE A 11 10.48 -3.95 10.16
C PHE A 11 9.88 -3.59 11.50
N GLN A 12 10.39 -2.53 12.12
CA GLN A 12 9.90 -2.05 13.41
C GLN A 12 9.31 -0.66 13.25
N PRO A 13 8.08 -0.41 13.74
CA PRO A 13 7.48 0.92 13.67
C PRO A 13 8.40 1.99 14.22
N GLY A 14 8.54 3.08 13.47
CA GLY A 14 9.39 4.20 13.84
C GLY A 14 10.80 4.14 13.31
N ASN A 15 11.28 2.99 12.88
CA ASN A 15 12.62 2.88 12.31
C ASN A 15 12.66 3.51 10.92
N VAL A 16 13.79 4.13 10.60
CA VAL A 16 14.02 4.81 9.33
C VAL A 16 14.98 4.00 8.49
N TYR A 17 14.66 3.88 7.20
CA TYR A 17 15.41 3.09 6.24
C TYR A 17 15.71 3.94 5.01
N ARG A 18 16.86 3.68 4.38
CA ARG A 18 17.12 4.25 3.06
C ARG A 18 16.34 3.42 2.05
N ARG A 19 15.53 4.09 1.23
CA ARG A 19 14.66 3.37 0.30
C ARG A 19 15.45 2.47 -0.66
N THR A 20 16.58 2.94 -1.18
CA THR A 20 17.39 2.11 -2.07
C THR A 20 17.88 0.82 -1.41
N ASP A 21 18.19 0.89 -0.10
CA ASP A 21 18.60 -0.30 0.64
C ASP A 21 17.47 -1.31 0.78
N LEU A 22 16.25 -0.82 1.02
CA LEU A 22 15.08 -1.70 1.09
C LEU A 22 14.90 -2.49 -0.20
N HIS A 23 14.99 -1.82 -1.33
CA HIS A 23 14.79 -2.48 -2.62
C HIS A 23 15.95 -3.40 -3.00
N GLN A 24 17.16 -3.07 -2.57
CA GLN A 24 18.30 -3.95 -2.79
C GLN A 24 18.12 -5.28 -2.08
N VAL A 25 17.58 -5.27 -0.88
CA VAL A 25 17.40 -6.49 -0.07
C VAL A 25 16.08 -7.18 -0.41
N TRP A 26 14.96 -6.42 -0.49
CA TRP A 26 13.62 -6.98 -0.59
C TRP A 26 13.01 -6.90 -1.99
N GLY A 27 13.66 -6.21 -2.92
CA GLY A 27 13.24 -6.10 -4.31
C GLY A 27 12.21 -5.02 -4.53
N GLY A 28 11.57 -5.06 -5.71
CA GLY A 28 10.53 -4.12 -6.07
C GLY A 28 11.03 -2.83 -6.69
N GLN A 29 10.10 -1.93 -6.95
CA GLN A 29 10.38 -0.68 -7.65
C GLN A 29 10.86 0.40 -6.69
N ARG A 30 11.92 1.09 -7.09
CA ARG A 30 12.50 2.18 -6.29
C ARG A 30 11.68 3.47 -6.35
N GLN A 31 10.70 3.53 -7.26
CA GLN A 31 9.85 4.70 -7.44
C GLN A 31 8.39 4.28 -7.37
N GLY A 32 7.53 5.27 -7.14
CA GLY A 32 6.10 5.02 -7.02
C GLY A 32 5.69 4.66 -5.60
N GLY A 33 4.40 4.52 -5.40
CA GLY A 33 3.83 4.26 -4.08
C GLY A 33 3.67 2.79 -3.74
N ILE A 34 3.44 1.95 -4.74
CA ILE A 34 3.18 0.52 -4.51
C ILE A 34 4.30 -0.29 -5.14
N SER A 35 5.06 -0.97 -4.29
CA SER A 35 6.15 -1.83 -4.74
C SER A 35 5.75 -3.28 -4.55
N THR A 36 5.78 -4.05 -5.64
CA THR A 36 5.36 -5.44 -5.66
C THR A 36 6.52 -6.33 -6.10
N PRO A 37 7.42 -6.68 -5.17
CA PRO A 37 8.57 -7.50 -5.54
C PRO A 37 8.15 -8.82 -6.20
N SER A 38 8.89 -9.22 -7.21
CA SER A 38 8.61 -10.43 -7.97
C SER A 38 8.74 -11.67 -7.09
N GLU A 39 7.82 -12.61 -7.25
CA GLU A 39 7.82 -13.87 -6.51
C GLU A 39 7.85 -13.69 -4.99
N ALA A 40 7.16 -12.66 -4.50
CA ALA A 40 7.10 -12.34 -3.08
C ALA A 40 5.67 -12.42 -2.57
N THR A 41 5.53 -12.73 -1.27
CA THR A 41 4.22 -12.76 -0.60
C THR A 41 3.79 -11.36 -0.14
N TYR A 42 4.69 -10.39 -0.16
CA TYR A 42 4.49 -9.08 0.45
C TYR A 42 4.45 -7.96 -0.58
N ALA A 43 3.92 -6.82 -0.17
CA ALA A 43 4.01 -5.57 -0.91
C ALA A 43 4.50 -4.48 0.03
N LEU A 44 5.27 -3.54 -0.51
CA LEU A 44 5.76 -2.39 0.23
C LEU A 44 5.02 -1.17 -0.30
N LEU A 45 4.35 -0.45 0.60
CA LEU A 45 3.58 0.73 0.25
C LEU A 45 4.28 1.96 0.77
N PHE A 46 4.39 2.97 -0.07
CA PHE A 46 5.07 4.22 0.27
C PHE A 46 4.07 5.37 0.14
N THR A 47 4.01 6.20 1.17
CA THR A 47 3.16 7.38 1.19
C THR A 47 4.00 8.61 1.48
N GLY A 48 3.59 9.76 0.94
CA GLY A 48 4.32 11.00 1.13
C GLY A 48 3.71 12.11 0.31
N GLU A 49 4.42 13.24 0.25
CA GLU A 49 3.89 14.44 -0.40
C GLU A 49 3.55 14.24 -1.88
N SER A 50 4.34 13.42 -2.58
CA SER A 50 4.10 13.19 -4.01
C SER A 50 2.77 12.52 -4.30
N GLY A 51 2.23 11.76 -3.36
CA GLY A 51 0.94 11.09 -3.52
C GLY A 51 -0.23 12.04 -3.51
N ASN A 52 -0.03 13.29 -3.09
CA ASN A 52 -1.09 14.27 -2.96
C ASN A 52 -1.39 15.02 -4.25
N GLN A 53 -0.61 14.82 -5.30
CA GLN A 53 -0.64 15.67 -6.49
C GLN A 53 -1.86 15.46 -7.37
N TYR A 54 -2.56 14.35 -7.23
CA TYR A 54 -3.55 13.94 -8.22
C TYR A 54 -4.92 13.67 -7.62
N GLY A 55 -5.32 14.46 -6.65
CA GLY A 55 -6.72 14.53 -6.24
C GLY A 55 -7.07 13.92 -4.89
N TYR A 56 -6.12 13.25 -4.23
CA TYR A 56 -6.37 12.72 -2.89
C TYR A 56 -5.10 12.75 -2.07
N GLN A 57 -5.22 13.18 -0.84
CA GLN A 57 -4.14 13.14 0.13
C GLN A 57 -4.30 11.94 1.04
N ASP A 58 -3.32 11.05 1.04
CA ASP A 58 -3.31 9.91 1.97
C ASP A 58 -3.35 10.43 3.40
N GLU A 59 -4.19 9.81 4.24
CA GLU A 59 -4.35 10.28 5.61
C GLU A 59 -4.91 9.20 6.53
N TRP A 60 -4.67 9.36 7.82
CA TRP A 60 -5.32 8.52 8.82
C TRP A 60 -6.79 8.89 8.91
N LEU A 61 -7.66 7.89 8.76
CA LEU A 61 -9.11 8.05 8.90
C LEU A 61 -9.53 7.88 10.35
N ASP A 62 -8.80 7.04 11.08
CA ASP A 62 -8.89 6.90 12.52
C ASP A 62 -7.53 6.37 13.02
N ARG A 63 -7.44 5.96 14.29
CA ARG A 63 -6.16 5.53 14.88
C ARG A 63 -5.58 4.28 14.22
N GLU A 64 -6.43 3.46 13.62
CA GLU A 64 -6.04 2.15 13.11
C GLU A 64 -6.16 2.05 11.59
N THR A 65 -6.84 3.02 10.96
CA THR A 65 -7.20 2.93 9.54
C THR A 65 -6.60 4.07 8.74
N TYR A 66 -5.85 3.72 7.71
CA TYR A 66 -5.20 4.67 6.81
C TYR A 66 -5.90 4.67 5.46
N GLY A 67 -6.26 5.84 4.97
CA GLY A 67 -6.81 6.01 3.62
C GLY A 67 -5.67 6.20 2.63
N TYR A 68 -5.44 5.18 1.80
CA TYR A 68 -4.33 5.13 0.87
C TYR A 68 -4.85 5.19 -0.56
N CYS A 69 -4.45 6.21 -1.30
CA CYS A 69 -4.87 6.36 -2.70
C CYS A 69 -4.12 5.36 -3.59
N GLY A 70 -4.86 4.71 -4.47
CA GLY A 70 -4.28 3.81 -5.45
C GLY A 70 -3.35 4.53 -6.42
N GLU A 71 -2.68 3.76 -7.26
CA GLU A 71 -1.79 4.30 -8.27
C GLU A 71 -2.50 4.50 -9.61
N GLY A 72 -1.90 5.34 -10.45
CA GLY A 72 -2.42 5.73 -11.74
C GLY A 72 -2.52 7.24 -11.81
N GLN A 73 -1.83 7.84 -12.79
CA GLN A 73 -1.71 9.28 -12.89
C GLN A 73 -2.68 9.89 -13.89
N GLU A 74 -3.22 9.11 -14.80
CA GLU A 74 -4.11 9.57 -15.86
C GLU A 74 -5.32 8.65 -15.97
N GLY A 75 -6.49 9.25 -16.11
CA GLY A 75 -7.73 8.51 -16.24
C GLY A 75 -8.17 7.83 -14.94
N ASP A 76 -9.22 7.04 -15.02
CA ASP A 76 -9.75 6.33 -13.86
C ASP A 76 -8.75 5.32 -13.34
N GLN A 77 -8.58 5.28 -12.02
CA GLN A 77 -7.79 4.24 -11.39
C GLN A 77 -8.61 2.95 -11.36
N GLU A 78 -7.93 1.83 -11.55
CA GLU A 78 -8.58 0.53 -11.61
C GLU A 78 -7.89 -0.44 -10.66
N LEU A 79 -8.57 -1.52 -10.30
CA LEU A 79 -8.04 -2.56 -9.43
C LEU A 79 -7.19 -3.55 -10.21
N VAL A 80 -6.08 -3.06 -10.76
CA VAL A 80 -5.15 -3.85 -11.56
C VAL A 80 -3.73 -3.62 -11.04
N ARG A 81 -2.82 -4.53 -11.39
CA ARG A 81 -1.39 -4.41 -11.06
C ARG A 81 -1.17 -4.14 -9.57
N GLY A 82 -0.47 -3.04 -9.22
CA GLY A 82 -0.20 -2.68 -7.83
C GLY A 82 -1.46 -2.47 -7.02
N ASN A 83 -2.48 -1.83 -7.59
CA ASN A 83 -3.75 -1.64 -6.91
C ASN A 83 -4.39 -2.99 -6.54
N TRP A 84 -4.35 -3.96 -7.44
CA TRP A 84 -4.87 -5.29 -7.17
C TRP A 84 -4.03 -6.02 -6.12
N ALA A 85 -2.72 -5.80 -6.16
CA ALA A 85 -1.79 -6.46 -5.24
C ALA A 85 -2.04 -6.08 -3.77
N ILE A 86 -2.61 -4.90 -3.50
CA ILE A 86 -2.92 -4.50 -2.14
C ILE A 86 -3.85 -5.53 -1.47
N ALA A 87 -4.89 -5.96 -2.16
CA ALA A 87 -5.77 -7.02 -1.63
C ALA A 87 -5.09 -8.38 -1.75
N ASP A 88 -4.45 -8.66 -2.88
CA ASP A 88 -3.86 -9.98 -3.14
C ASP A 88 -2.76 -10.35 -2.15
N ARG A 89 -1.93 -9.40 -1.75
CA ARG A 89 -0.81 -9.67 -0.82
C ARG A 89 -1.15 -9.40 0.63
N SER A 90 -2.35 -8.88 0.92
CA SER A 90 -2.80 -8.65 2.29
C SER A 90 -2.90 -9.97 3.06
N PRO A 91 -2.52 -10.03 4.34
CA PRO A 91 -2.11 -8.93 5.22
C PRO A 91 -0.60 -8.67 5.23
N ASP A 92 0.14 -9.14 4.24
CA ASP A 92 1.58 -8.96 4.20
C ASP A 92 1.94 -7.69 3.42
N ILE A 93 1.30 -6.60 3.79
CA ILE A 93 1.54 -5.28 3.20
C ILE A 93 2.09 -4.35 4.26
N HIS A 94 3.14 -3.61 3.91
CA HIS A 94 3.94 -2.84 4.84
C HIS A 94 3.97 -1.38 4.42
N LEU A 95 3.54 -0.50 5.31
CA LEU A 95 3.41 0.93 5.02
C LEU A 95 4.62 1.70 5.52
N PHE A 96 5.20 2.48 4.63
CA PHE A 96 6.31 3.38 4.91
C PHE A 96 5.90 4.80 4.52
N LYS A 97 6.36 5.78 5.27
CA LYS A 97 6.15 7.19 4.91
C LYS A 97 7.49 7.86 4.65
N SER A 98 7.50 8.78 3.68
CA SER A 98 8.69 9.57 3.37
C SER A 98 8.97 10.53 4.51
N VAL A 99 10.23 10.61 4.97
CA VAL A 99 10.63 11.54 6.03
C VAL A 99 11.64 12.58 5.54
N LYS A 100 12.45 12.22 4.54
CA LYS A 100 13.35 13.12 3.83
C LYS A 100 13.80 12.42 2.56
N ASP A 101 14.51 13.14 1.69
CA ASP A 101 14.98 12.60 0.41
C ASP A 101 15.65 11.23 0.58
N GLY A 102 15.04 10.22 -0.06
CA GLY A 102 15.58 8.88 -0.09
C GLY A 102 15.39 8.06 1.17
N PHE A 103 14.77 8.62 2.22
CA PHE A 103 14.55 7.92 3.50
C PHE A 103 13.07 7.80 3.80
N VAL A 104 12.72 6.64 4.37
CA VAL A 104 11.34 6.32 4.73
C VAL A 104 11.31 5.77 6.14
N GLU A 105 10.22 6.06 6.84
CA GLU A 105 9.97 5.52 8.18
C GLU A 105 8.91 4.43 8.09
N TYR A 106 9.18 3.29 8.72
CA TYR A 106 8.19 2.21 8.78
C TYR A 106 7.04 2.61 9.69
N VAL A 107 5.82 2.56 9.15
CA VAL A 107 4.62 2.88 9.91
C VAL A 107 4.08 1.65 10.62
N HIS A 108 3.69 0.63 9.86
CA HIS A 108 3.13 -0.59 10.42
C HIS A 108 2.84 -1.60 9.31
N GLN A 109 2.71 -2.86 9.68
CA GLN A 109 2.10 -3.86 8.80
C GLN A 109 0.60 -3.57 8.76
N MET A 110 0.03 -3.62 7.57
CA MET A 110 -1.37 -3.28 7.34
C MET A 110 -2.09 -4.45 6.71
N PHE A 111 -3.43 -4.43 6.78
CA PHE A 111 -4.24 -5.33 5.99
C PHE A 111 -5.30 -4.55 5.22
N TYR A 112 -5.66 -5.10 4.07
CA TYR A 112 -6.73 -4.54 3.25
C TYR A 112 -8.07 -4.82 3.95
N ALA A 113 -8.79 -3.75 4.31
CA ALA A 113 -10.12 -3.87 4.89
C ALA A 113 -11.20 -3.75 3.82
N ASP A 114 -11.13 -2.71 3.03
CA ASP A 114 -12.00 -2.49 1.88
C ASP A 114 -11.45 -1.34 1.04
N HIS A 115 -12.22 -0.92 0.06
CA HIS A 115 -11.90 0.26 -0.73
C HIS A 115 -13.18 0.97 -1.14
N PHE A 116 -13.04 2.23 -1.50
CA PHE A 116 -14.15 3.01 -2.04
C PHE A 116 -13.62 3.88 -3.17
N TYR A 117 -14.54 4.41 -3.96
CA TYR A 117 -14.18 5.29 -5.07
C TYR A 117 -14.52 6.72 -4.72
N ARG A 118 -13.68 7.63 -5.22
CA ARG A 118 -13.85 9.05 -4.99
C ARG A 118 -13.51 9.81 -6.27
N ARG A 119 -14.23 10.89 -6.54
CA ARG A 119 -13.89 11.77 -7.66
C ARG A 119 -12.70 12.64 -7.31
N GLY A 120 -11.83 12.83 -8.27
CA GLY A 120 -10.66 13.70 -8.14
C GLY A 120 -10.22 14.13 -9.51
N VAL A 121 -9.01 14.69 -9.60
CA VAL A 121 -8.45 15.10 -10.87
C VAL A 121 -7.20 14.28 -11.18
N ASP A 122 -6.95 14.04 -12.48
CA ASP A 122 -5.74 13.35 -12.87
C ASP A 122 -4.58 14.33 -13.12
N LYS A 123 -3.46 13.80 -13.55
CA LYS A 123 -2.26 14.56 -13.86
C LYS A 123 -2.52 15.69 -14.88
N LEU A 124 -3.49 15.49 -15.77
CA LEU A 124 -3.84 16.45 -16.82
C LEU A 124 -4.97 17.39 -16.41
N GLY A 125 -5.41 17.33 -15.15
CA GLY A 125 -6.47 18.17 -14.62
C GLY A 125 -7.87 17.70 -14.98
N ARG A 126 -8.03 16.49 -15.51
CA ARG A 126 -9.34 15.94 -15.88
C ARG A 126 -9.95 15.19 -14.72
N GLU A 127 -11.27 15.30 -14.56
CA GLU A 127 -11.98 14.54 -13.53
C GLU A 127 -11.89 13.04 -13.79
N ARG A 128 -11.76 12.29 -12.70
CA ARG A 128 -11.65 10.84 -12.78
C ARG A 128 -12.07 10.18 -11.48
N GLU A 129 -12.20 8.84 -11.53
CA GLU A 129 -12.39 8.02 -10.34
C GLU A 129 -11.06 7.66 -9.71
N LEU A 130 -10.97 7.82 -8.41
CA LEU A 130 -9.84 7.36 -7.60
C LEU A 130 -10.27 6.16 -6.77
N VAL A 131 -9.37 5.19 -6.61
CA VAL A 131 -9.57 4.08 -5.67
C VAL A 131 -8.88 4.45 -4.36
N ILE A 132 -9.64 4.48 -3.28
CA ILE A 132 -9.09 4.75 -1.96
C ILE A 132 -9.18 3.46 -1.14
N PHE A 133 -8.03 2.97 -0.70
CA PHE A 133 -7.97 1.77 0.10
C PHE A 133 -8.04 2.13 1.58
N ARG A 134 -8.91 1.43 2.33
CA ARG A 134 -8.86 1.49 3.79
C ARG A 134 -7.96 0.37 4.24
N LEU A 135 -6.80 0.76 4.77
CA LEU A 135 -5.79 -0.16 5.29
C LEU A 135 -5.79 -0.05 6.80
N ARG A 136 -5.90 -1.19 7.48
CA ARG A 136 -5.90 -1.19 8.94
C ARG A 136 -4.62 -1.80 9.47
N LYS A 137 -4.17 -1.36 10.64
CA LYS A 137 -2.99 -1.93 11.29
C LYS A 137 -3.25 -3.41 11.58
N TYR A 138 -2.33 -4.24 11.12
CA TYR A 138 -2.47 -5.69 11.28
C TYR A 138 -1.80 -6.16 12.56
N ARG A 139 -2.53 -6.98 13.31
CA ARG A 139 -2.01 -7.74 14.44
C ARG A 139 -2.55 -9.17 14.33
N ALA A 140 -1.93 -10.11 15.05
CA ALA A 140 -2.32 -11.52 14.93
C ALA A 140 -3.82 -11.76 15.18
N GLU A 141 -4.44 -10.98 16.04
CA GLU A 141 -5.88 -11.08 16.35
C GLU A 141 -6.77 -10.72 15.16
N HIS A 142 -6.21 -10.06 14.14
CA HIS A 142 -6.97 -9.65 12.95
C HIS A 142 -6.93 -10.67 11.81
N GLN A 143 -6.28 -11.82 12.00
CA GLN A 143 -6.01 -12.74 10.88
C GLN A 143 -7.27 -13.15 10.12
N GLN A 144 -8.31 -13.56 10.83
CA GLN A 144 -9.53 -14.00 10.16
C GLN A 144 -10.24 -12.86 9.45
N GLU A 145 -10.30 -11.69 10.09
CA GLU A 145 -10.89 -10.50 9.49
C GLU A 145 -10.13 -10.10 8.23
N ALA A 146 -8.80 -10.13 8.28
CA ALA A 146 -7.96 -9.75 7.14
C ALA A 146 -8.17 -10.72 5.97
N LEU A 147 -8.22 -12.02 6.23
CA LEU A 147 -8.43 -13.00 5.17
C LEU A 147 -9.82 -12.92 4.55
N ALA A 148 -10.84 -12.63 5.36
CA ALA A 148 -12.19 -12.43 4.83
C ALA A 148 -12.27 -11.19 3.96
N ALA A 149 -11.66 -10.10 4.40
CA ALA A 149 -11.63 -8.86 3.63
C ALA A 149 -10.86 -9.05 2.32
N LYS A 150 -9.76 -9.77 2.36
CA LYS A 150 -8.97 -10.09 1.15
C LYS A 150 -9.83 -10.83 0.13
N ARG A 151 -10.58 -11.85 0.57
CA ARG A 151 -11.43 -12.61 -0.34
C ARG A 151 -12.47 -11.70 -0.98
N ARG A 152 -13.11 -10.83 -0.21
CA ARG A 152 -14.07 -9.86 -0.77
C ARG A 152 -13.41 -8.93 -1.78
N GLY A 153 -12.22 -8.44 -1.47
CA GLY A 153 -11.47 -7.54 -2.34
C GLY A 153 -11.06 -8.20 -3.66
N LEU A 154 -10.84 -9.51 -3.65
CA LEU A 154 -10.50 -10.28 -4.85
C LEU A 154 -11.74 -10.83 -5.56
N GLY A 155 -12.94 -10.47 -5.11
CA GLY A 155 -14.18 -10.97 -5.72
C GLY A 155 -14.47 -12.44 -5.41
N GLN A 156 -13.92 -12.96 -4.33
CA GLN A 156 -14.13 -14.34 -3.90
C GLN A 156 -15.15 -14.39 -2.77
N THR A 157 -15.90 -15.45 -2.71
CA THR A 157 -16.92 -15.64 -1.68
C THR A 157 -16.57 -16.79 -0.74
#